data_8ec78bcd3d363c552516411b769148f2
#
_entry.id   8ec78bcd3d363c552516411b769148f2
#
_cell.length_a   1.000
_cell.length_b   1.000
_cell.length_c   1.000
_cell.angle_alpha   90.00
_cell.angle_beta   90.00
_cell.angle_gamma   90.00
#
_symmetry.space_group_name_H-M   'P 1'
#
loop_
_entity.id
_entity.type
_entity.pdbx_description
1 polymer ?
#
loop_
_entity_poly.entity_id
_entity_poly.type
_entity_poly.pdbx_seq_one_letter_code
_entity_poly.pdbx_strand_id
1 'polypeptide(L)'
;MWIFGKISGEANFRDCEEMKASNVGLKMMLVEATETQQPLTQNFIRTLHRTLLREDYIVYRNLPGGGQTSYTIHAGQYKTRPNSVITRYGDRFEYASPEETPALMADLVDWYNKAESEGKLSPVELAVLFHYRYIRIHPFEDGNGRIARLMFNYIQSVQSHQS
;
A
#
# COMPACT_ATOMS: atom_id res chain seq x y z
N MET A 1 6.72 -29.11 -5.13
CA MET A 1 7.06 -28.57 -6.44
C MET A 1 5.83 -27.89 -7.05
N TRP A 2 6.01 -26.69 -7.48
CA TRP A 2 4.96 -25.98 -8.13
C TRP A 2 4.77 -26.49 -9.56
N ILE A 3 3.52 -26.81 -9.91
CA ILE A 3 3.26 -27.40 -11.22
C ILE A 3 2.73 -26.32 -12.13
N PHE A 4 3.61 -25.79 -12.93
CA PHE A 4 3.32 -24.68 -13.80
C PHE A 4 2.38 -25.02 -14.95
N GLY A 5 2.21 -26.29 -15.27
CA GLY A 5 1.41 -26.72 -16.40
C GLY A 5 -0.08 -26.76 -16.18
N LYS A 6 -0.56 -26.48 -14.97
CA LYS A 6 -2.00 -26.52 -14.66
C LYS A 6 -2.61 -25.15 -14.44
N ILE A 7 -2.16 -24.19 -15.18
CA ILE A 7 -2.83 -22.90 -15.24
C ILE A 7 -4.08 -23.10 -16.09
N SER A 8 -5.22 -23.23 -15.43
CA SER A 8 -6.49 -23.36 -16.10
C SER A 8 -7.44 -22.30 -15.55
N GLY A 9 -8.05 -21.56 -16.46
CA GLY A 9 -9.10 -20.61 -16.14
C GLY A 9 -8.59 -19.19 -15.81
N GLU A 10 -9.55 -18.29 -15.70
CA GLU A 10 -9.35 -16.87 -15.50
C GLU A 10 -8.61 -16.54 -14.20
N ALA A 11 -8.84 -17.31 -13.13
CA ALA A 11 -8.21 -17.11 -11.85
C ALA A 11 -6.68 -17.22 -11.93
N ASN A 12 -6.18 -18.21 -12.65
CA ASN A 12 -4.74 -18.41 -12.78
C ASN A 12 -4.08 -17.35 -13.66
N PHE A 13 -4.76 -16.90 -14.70
CA PHE A 13 -4.30 -15.78 -15.51
C PHE A 13 -4.20 -14.51 -14.68
N ARG A 14 -5.22 -14.24 -13.88
CA ARG A 14 -5.26 -13.08 -12.98
C ARG A 14 -4.12 -13.14 -11.96
N ASP A 15 -3.86 -14.30 -11.38
CA ASP A 15 -2.78 -14.49 -10.41
C ASP A 15 -1.42 -14.21 -11.06
N CYS A 16 -1.19 -14.65 -12.30
CA CYS A 16 0.02 -14.35 -13.03
C CYS A 16 0.19 -12.85 -13.29
N GLU A 17 -0.90 -12.16 -13.64
CA GLU A 17 -0.89 -10.72 -13.87
C GLU A 17 -0.62 -9.95 -12.58
N GLU A 18 -1.18 -10.38 -11.46
CA GLU A 18 -0.90 -9.80 -10.15
C GLU A 18 0.57 -9.97 -9.74
N MET A 19 1.16 -11.14 -10.02
CA MET A 19 2.58 -11.38 -9.78
C MET A 19 3.46 -10.45 -10.61
N LYS A 20 3.14 -10.26 -11.88
CA LYS A 20 3.86 -9.34 -12.76
C LYS A 20 3.78 -7.91 -12.23
N ALA A 21 2.61 -7.46 -11.83
CA ALA A 21 2.41 -6.13 -11.26
C ALA A 21 3.21 -5.95 -9.97
N SER A 22 3.25 -6.96 -9.11
CA SER A 22 4.04 -6.94 -7.87
C SER A 22 5.53 -6.84 -8.16
N ASN A 23 6.02 -7.56 -9.15
CA ASN A 23 7.43 -7.50 -9.55
C ASN A 23 7.81 -6.13 -10.13
N VAL A 24 6.94 -5.52 -10.92
CA VAL A 24 7.14 -4.16 -11.43
C VAL A 24 7.17 -3.16 -10.28
N GLY A 25 6.25 -3.28 -9.33
CA GLY A 25 6.21 -2.43 -8.15
C GLY A 25 7.47 -2.54 -7.28
N LEU A 26 7.95 -3.77 -7.08
CA LEU A 26 9.20 -4.00 -6.36
C LEU A 26 10.39 -3.35 -7.07
N LYS A 27 10.47 -3.50 -8.38
CA LYS A 27 11.54 -2.89 -9.18
C LYS A 27 11.48 -1.37 -9.11
N MET A 28 10.30 -0.76 -9.26
CA MET A 28 10.12 0.68 -9.09
C MET A 28 10.61 1.16 -7.74
N MET A 29 10.24 0.45 -6.69
CA MET A 29 10.64 0.78 -5.32
C MET A 29 12.15 0.75 -5.15
N LEU A 30 12.80 -0.28 -5.69
CA LEU A 30 14.25 -0.41 -5.60
C LEU A 30 14.98 0.70 -6.36
N VAL A 31 14.52 1.05 -7.55
CA VAL A 31 15.08 2.14 -8.34
C VAL A 31 14.94 3.46 -7.60
N GLU A 32 13.77 3.75 -7.07
CA GLU A 32 13.54 4.98 -6.30
C GLU A 32 14.44 5.06 -5.07
N ALA A 33 14.58 3.94 -4.36
CA ALA A 33 15.38 3.89 -3.14
C ALA A 33 16.89 4.05 -3.39
N THR A 34 17.41 3.51 -4.48
CA THR A 34 18.84 3.38 -4.69
C THR A 34 19.40 4.30 -5.76
N GLU A 35 18.64 4.62 -6.79
CA GLU A 35 19.12 5.40 -7.93
C GLU A 35 18.65 6.85 -7.91
N THR A 36 17.38 7.08 -7.58
CA THR A 36 16.80 8.43 -7.62
C THR A 36 17.26 9.29 -6.47
N GLN A 37 17.36 8.73 -5.28
CA GLN A 37 17.82 9.40 -4.04
C GLN A 37 17.06 10.70 -3.74
N GLN A 38 15.83 10.80 -4.17
CA GLN A 38 14.97 11.93 -3.88
C GLN A 38 14.20 11.71 -2.59
N PRO A 39 13.75 12.76 -1.91
CA PRO A 39 12.85 12.60 -0.78
C PRO A 39 11.60 11.82 -1.16
N LEU A 40 11.07 11.06 -0.22
CA LEU A 40 9.82 10.35 -0.41
C LEU A 40 8.68 11.35 -0.69
N THR A 41 7.79 11.00 -1.60
CA THR A 41 6.62 11.81 -1.92
C THR A 41 5.35 10.95 -1.84
N GLN A 42 4.23 11.59 -1.59
CA GLN A 42 2.93 10.94 -1.68
C GLN A 42 2.67 10.41 -3.10
N ASN A 43 3.09 11.17 -4.09
CA ASN A 43 2.92 10.77 -5.49
C ASN A 43 3.64 9.44 -5.79
N PHE A 44 4.80 9.21 -5.22
CA PHE A 44 5.50 7.94 -5.38
C PHE A 44 4.68 6.77 -4.78
N ILE A 45 4.16 6.94 -3.59
CA ILE A 45 3.32 5.92 -2.94
C ILE A 45 2.07 5.64 -3.77
N ARG A 46 1.42 6.69 -4.27
CA ARG A 46 0.22 6.55 -5.11
C ARG A 46 0.55 5.89 -6.46
N THR A 47 1.70 6.17 -7.01
CA THR A 47 2.16 5.52 -8.25
C THR A 47 2.46 4.04 -8.03
N LEU A 48 3.06 3.68 -6.90
CA LEU A 48 3.21 2.26 -6.52
C LEU A 48 1.85 1.56 -6.43
N HIS A 49 0.88 2.20 -5.81
CA HIS A 49 -0.47 1.65 -5.69
C HIS A 49 -1.11 1.44 -7.07
N ARG A 50 -1.01 2.44 -7.94
CA ARG A 50 -1.51 2.32 -9.32
C ARG A 50 -0.84 1.16 -10.06
N THR A 51 0.46 1.00 -9.90
CA THR A 51 1.21 -0.10 -10.52
C THR A 51 0.74 -1.45 -10.02
N LEU A 52 0.47 -1.59 -8.73
CA LEU A 52 0.02 -2.84 -8.14
C LEU A 52 -1.41 -3.21 -8.54
N LEU A 53 -2.30 -2.26 -8.55
CA LEU A 53 -3.69 -2.50 -8.92
C LEU A 53 -3.91 -2.52 -10.43
N ARG A 54 -3.06 -1.83 -11.18
CA ARG A 54 -3.04 -1.73 -12.64
C ARG A 54 -4.18 -0.89 -13.19
N GLU A 55 -5.42 -1.16 -12.79
CA GLU A 55 -6.61 -0.46 -13.28
C GLU A 55 -7.66 -0.36 -12.18
N ASP A 56 -8.61 0.53 -12.38
CA ASP A 56 -9.76 0.63 -11.49
C ASP A 56 -10.60 -0.63 -11.63
N TYR A 57 -11.27 -1.04 -10.56
CA TYR A 57 -12.16 -2.19 -10.60
C TYR A 57 -13.36 -2.00 -9.69
N ILE A 58 -14.42 -2.74 -10.00
CA ILE A 58 -15.69 -2.67 -9.29
C ILE A 58 -15.78 -3.80 -8.28
N VAL A 59 -16.17 -3.45 -7.05
CA VAL A 59 -16.45 -4.41 -5.98
C VAL A 59 -17.95 -4.44 -5.79
N TYR A 60 -18.51 -5.66 -5.74
CA TYR A 60 -19.93 -5.89 -5.50
C TYR A 60 -20.12 -6.42 -4.09
N ARG A 61 -21.12 -5.90 -3.41
CA ARG A 61 -21.47 -6.36 -2.06
C ARG A 61 -22.96 -6.67 -1.97
N ASN A 62 -23.28 -7.76 -1.28
CA ASN A 62 -24.67 -8.11 -0.98
C ASN A 62 -25.15 -7.28 0.21
N LEU A 63 -26.36 -6.75 0.10
CA LEU A 63 -26.99 -5.98 1.16
C LEU A 63 -27.76 -6.92 2.10
N PRO A 64 -27.84 -6.60 3.42
CA PRO A 64 -28.73 -7.29 4.32
C PRO A 64 -30.19 -7.18 3.81
N GLY A 65 -30.92 -8.29 3.79
CA GLY A 65 -32.29 -8.29 3.32
C GLY A 65 -32.47 -8.45 1.81
N GLY A 66 -31.38 -8.66 1.07
CA GLY A 66 -31.39 -8.84 -0.38
C GLY A 66 -30.96 -7.58 -1.13
N GLY A 67 -30.67 -7.75 -2.39
CA GLY A 67 -30.12 -6.69 -3.22
C GLY A 67 -28.59 -6.65 -3.20
N GLN A 68 -28.03 -5.88 -4.10
CA GLN A 68 -26.59 -5.77 -4.30
C GLN A 68 -26.20 -4.31 -4.52
N THR A 69 -25.10 -3.90 -3.93
CA THR A 69 -24.49 -2.60 -4.19
C THR A 69 -23.11 -2.80 -4.79
N SER A 70 -22.60 -1.77 -5.44
CA SER A 70 -21.24 -1.78 -5.99
C SER A 70 -20.56 -0.46 -5.75
N TYR A 71 -19.24 -0.49 -5.74
CA TYR A 71 -18.41 0.70 -5.71
C TYR A 71 -17.11 0.45 -6.47
N THR A 72 -16.50 1.53 -6.96
CA THR A 72 -15.27 1.45 -7.74
C THR A 72 -14.08 1.74 -6.84
N ILE A 73 -13.05 0.91 -6.96
CA ILE A 73 -11.75 1.14 -6.35
C ILE A 73 -10.85 1.77 -7.41
N HIS A 74 -10.31 2.95 -7.11
CA HIS A 74 -9.50 3.73 -8.02
C HIS A 74 -8.00 3.51 -7.74
N ALA A 75 -7.30 2.97 -8.73
CA ALA A 75 -5.87 2.74 -8.62
C ALA A 75 -5.11 4.06 -8.47
N GLY A 76 -4.26 4.14 -7.44
CA GLY A 76 -3.45 5.33 -7.18
C GLY A 76 -4.16 6.48 -6.50
N GLN A 77 -5.40 6.28 -6.04
CA GLN A 77 -6.16 7.32 -5.34
C GLN A 77 -6.47 6.90 -3.91
N TYR A 78 -6.43 7.85 -3.01
CA TYR A 78 -6.82 7.61 -1.61
C TYR A 78 -8.30 7.29 -1.52
N LYS A 79 -8.66 6.60 -0.45
CA LYS A 79 -10.02 6.17 -0.18
C LYS A 79 -11.00 7.34 -0.16
N THR A 80 -12.18 7.11 -0.68
CA THR A 80 -13.31 8.04 -0.60
C THR A 80 -14.38 7.54 0.36
N ARG A 81 -14.19 6.34 0.90
CA ARG A 81 -15.14 5.67 1.79
C ARG A 81 -14.41 5.21 3.03
N PRO A 82 -15.06 5.24 4.21
CA PRO A 82 -14.46 4.72 5.43
C PRO A 82 -14.11 3.24 5.28
N ASN A 83 -12.94 2.86 5.76
CA ASN A 83 -12.55 1.47 5.85
C ASN A 83 -12.37 1.12 7.34
N SER A 84 -13.20 0.27 7.85
CA SER A 84 -13.11 -0.23 9.21
C SER A 84 -12.98 -1.74 9.21
N VAL A 85 -12.39 -2.29 10.25
CA VAL A 85 -12.24 -3.72 10.44
C VAL A 85 -12.94 -4.11 11.73
N ILE A 86 -13.72 -5.19 11.68
CA ILE A 86 -14.29 -5.80 12.87
C ILE A 86 -13.33 -6.93 13.27
N THR A 87 -12.79 -6.85 14.49
CA THR A 87 -11.92 -7.90 15.00
C THR A 87 -12.70 -9.16 15.28
N ARG A 88 -12.02 -10.29 15.44
CA ARG A 88 -12.66 -11.56 15.78
C ARG A 88 -13.36 -11.54 17.15
N TYR A 89 -13.10 -10.55 17.97
CA TYR A 89 -13.77 -10.36 19.25
C TYR A 89 -14.99 -9.44 19.16
N GLY A 90 -15.34 -9.00 17.94
CA GLY A 90 -16.46 -8.10 17.72
C GLY A 90 -16.16 -6.62 17.89
N ASP A 91 -14.93 -6.26 18.25
CA ASP A 91 -14.53 -4.87 18.36
C ASP A 91 -14.32 -4.25 16.98
N ARG A 92 -14.78 -3.02 16.82
CA ARG A 92 -14.58 -2.27 15.59
C ARG A 92 -13.33 -1.41 15.70
N PHE A 93 -12.39 -1.62 14.80
CA PHE A 93 -11.22 -0.76 14.67
C PHE A 93 -11.47 0.22 13.51
N GLU A 94 -11.37 1.51 13.80
CA GLU A 94 -11.55 2.55 12.80
C GLU A 94 -10.18 3.13 12.41
N TYR A 95 -9.93 3.14 11.11
CA TYR A 95 -8.80 3.84 10.54
C TYR A 95 -9.14 5.32 10.35
N ALA A 96 -8.17 6.12 9.92
CA ALA A 96 -8.42 7.52 9.59
C ALA A 96 -9.59 7.65 8.60
N SER A 97 -10.35 8.73 8.73
CA SER A 97 -11.44 9.02 7.79
C SER A 97 -10.91 9.36 6.40
N PRO A 98 -11.73 9.22 5.35
CA PRO A 98 -11.33 9.68 4.01
C PRO A 98 -10.91 11.16 3.99
N GLU A 99 -11.60 12.00 4.73
CA GLU A 99 -11.34 13.44 4.79
C GLU A 99 -9.97 13.75 5.43
N GLU A 100 -9.58 13.00 6.44
CA GLU A 100 -8.30 13.16 7.15
C GLU A 100 -7.12 12.57 6.39
N THR A 101 -7.36 11.63 5.50
CA THR A 101 -6.31 10.81 4.88
C THR A 101 -5.25 11.65 4.14
N PRO A 102 -5.60 12.63 3.29
CA PRO A 102 -4.56 13.40 2.60
C PRO A 102 -3.62 14.14 3.55
N ALA A 103 -4.15 14.78 4.57
CA ALA A 103 -3.35 15.51 5.55
C ALA A 103 -2.45 14.57 6.37
N LEU A 104 -2.99 13.44 6.80
CA LEU A 104 -2.23 12.45 7.56
C LEU A 104 -1.12 11.80 6.72
N MET A 105 -1.36 11.58 5.44
CA MET A 105 -0.34 11.08 4.52
C MET A 105 0.74 12.12 4.28
N ALA A 106 0.38 13.40 4.16
CA ALA A 106 1.36 14.48 4.08
C ALA A 106 2.24 14.52 5.33
N ASP A 107 1.64 14.45 6.51
CA ASP A 107 2.36 14.44 7.79
C ASP A 107 3.29 13.22 7.90
N LEU A 108 2.82 12.05 7.46
CA LEU A 108 3.63 10.82 7.49
C LEU A 108 4.88 10.96 6.62
N VAL A 109 4.71 11.45 5.40
CA VAL A 109 5.81 11.62 4.45
C VAL A 109 6.80 12.68 4.96
N ASP A 110 6.31 13.79 5.48
CA ASP A 110 7.16 14.85 6.05
C ASP A 110 7.93 14.33 7.26
N TRP A 111 7.25 13.61 8.14
CA TRP A 111 7.91 12.99 9.29
C TRP A 111 9.01 12.02 8.86
N TYR A 112 8.72 11.17 7.87
CA TYR A 112 9.70 10.20 7.39
C TYR A 112 10.94 10.89 6.84
N ASN A 113 10.75 11.86 5.95
CA ASN A 113 11.88 12.57 5.32
C ASN A 113 12.74 13.29 6.37
N LYS A 114 12.12 13.88 7.36
CA LYS A 114 12.84 14.54 8.46
C LYS A 114 13.61 13.51 9.30
N ALA A 115 12.95 12.43 9.69
CA ALA A 115 13.59 11.40 10.52
C ALA A 115 14.74 10.72 9.78
N GLU A 116 14.58 10.48 8.48
CA GLU A 116 15.63 9.90 7.63
C GLU A 116 16.83 10.84 7.54
N SER A 117 16.62 12.12 7.34
CA SER A 117 17.69 13.10 7.21
C SER A 117 18.43 13.33 8.54
N GLU A 118 17.75 13.24 9.67
CA GLU A 118 18.37 13.38 10.99
C GLU A 118 19.26 12.19 11.36
N GLY A 119 19.00 11.01 10.82
CA GLY A 119 19.83 9.83 11.01
C GLY A 119 19.87 9.27 12.44
N LYS A 120 18.90 9.62 13.29
CA LYS A 120 18.88 9.20 14.71
C LYS A 120 18.28 7.82 14.91
N LEU A 121 17.42 7.37 13.99
CA LEU A 121 16.76 6.08 14.06
C LEU A 121 17.53 5.06 13.21
N SER A 122 17.59 3.82 13.69
CA SER A 122 18.10 2.73 12.86
C SER A 122 17.16 2.47 11.68
N PRO A 123 17.62 1.83 10.59
CA PRO A 123 16.75 1.50 9.46
C PRO A 123 15.52 0.70 9.87
N VAL A 124 15.69 -0.24 10.79
CA VAL A 124 14.59 -1.08 11.29
C VAL A 124 13.60 -0.25 12.10
N GLU A 125 14.08 0.58 13.00
CA GLU A 125 13.22 1.46 13.79
C GLU A 125 12.40 2.39 12.91
N LEU A 126 13.04 3.01 11.92
CA LEU A 126 12.39 3.90 11.00
C LEU A 126 11.31 3.18 10.17
N ALA A 127 11.64 1.99 9.68
CA ALA A 127 10.70 1.18 8.91
C ALA A 127 9.50 0.72 9.74
N VAL A 128 9.74 0.29 10.99
CA VAL A 128 8.67 -0.14 11.90
C VAL A 128 7.75 1.02 12.26
N LEU A 129 8.31 2.19 12.57
CA LEU A 129 7.50 3.37 12.90
C LEU A 129 6.68 3.86 11.71
N PHE A 130 7.27 3.87 10.52
CA PHE A 130 6.54 4.20 9.30
C PHE A 130 5.38 3.23 9.08
N HIS A 131 5.65 1.94 9.18
CA HIS A 131 4.65 0.88 9.00
C HIS A 131 3.49 1.05 9.97
N TYR A 132 3.78 1.27 11.25
CA TYR A 132 2.76 1.46 12.27
C TYR A 132 1.85 2.66 11.96
N ARG A 133 2.45 3.79 11.60
CA ARG A 133 1.70 5.02 11.27
C ARG A 133 0.88 4.83 9.98
N TYR A 134 1.47 4.21 8.98
CA TYR A 134 0.82 3.96 7.70
C TYR A 134 -0.42 3.07 7.85
N ILE A 135 -0.29 1.99 8.61
CA ILE A 135 -1.40 1.07 8.85
C ILE A 135 -2.57 1.76 9.55
N ARG A 136 -2.29 2.66 10.49
CA ARG A 136 -3.34 3.40 11.20
C ARG A 136 -4.09 4.37 10.28
N ILE A 137 -3.42 4.91 9.28
CA ILE A 137 -4.07 5.74 8.28
C ILE A 137 -4.90 4.88 7.32
N HIS A 138 -4.32 3.80 6.84
CA HIS A 138 -4.96 2.87 5.91
C HIS A 138 -5.49 3.63 4.68
N PRO A 139 -4.60 4.28 3.90
CA PRO A 139 -5.01 5.37 3.00
C PRO A 139 -5.79 4.92 1.77
N PHE A 140 -5.64 3.68 1.34
CA PHE A 140 -6.30 3.18 0.14
C PHE A 140 -7.49 2.29 0.50
N GLU A 141 -8.42 2.12 -0.43
CA GLU A 141 -9.55 1.22 -0.22
C GLU A 141 -9.12 -0.25 -0.28
N ASP A 142 -8.08 -0.56 -1.05
CA ASP A 142 -7.50 -1.89 -1.14
C ASP A 142 -5.98 -1.78 -1.36
N GLY A 143 -5.26 -2.85 -1.08
CA GLY A 143 -3.83 -2.94 -1.34
C GLY A 143 -2.93 -2.33 -0.28
N ASN A 144 -3.45 -1.89 0.86
CA ASN A 144 -2.65 -1.26 1.92
C ASN A 144 -1.57 -2.18 2.47
N GLY A 145 -1.85 -3.46 2.66
CA GLY A 145 -0.86 -4.42 3.14
C GLY A 145 0.31 -4.60 2.17
N ARG A 146 0.02 -4.65 0.88
CA ARG A 146 1.07 -4.75 -0.16
C ARG A 146 1.93 -3.50 -0.22
N ILE A 147 1.32 -2.33 -0.16
CA ILE A 147 2.06 -1.05 -0.12
C ILE A 147 2.88 -0.96 1.16
N ALA A 148 2.34 -1.34 2.30
CA ALA A 148 3.06 -1.31 3.57
C ALA A 148 4.34 -2.16 3.50
N ARG A 149 4.27 -3.35 2.90
CA ARG A 149 5.44 -4.21 2.72
C ARG A 149 6.46 -3.62 1.77
N LEU A 150 6.02 -3.04 0.66
CA LEU A 150 6.91 -2.36 -0.28
C LEU A 150 7.61 -1.17 0.37
N MET A 151 6.89 -0.39 1.14
CA MET A 151 7.48 0.76 1.85
C MET A 151 8.45 0.35 2.93
N PHE A 152 8.20 -0.76 3.62
CA PHE A 152 9.16 -1.32 4.57
C PHE A 152 10.48 -1.64 3.87
N ASN A 153 10.42 -2.31 2.72
CA ASN A 153 11.60 -2.63 1.93
C ASN A 153 12.27 -1.38 1.35
N TYR A 154 11.48 -0.39 0.92
CA TYR A 154 12.00 0.88 0.45
C TYR A 154 12.87 1.56 1.50
N ILE A 155 12.38 1.67 2.73
CA ILE A 155 13.09 2.35 3.81
C ILE A 155 14.43 1.65 4.10
N GLN A 156 14.42 0.33 4.14
CA GLN A 156 15.66 -0.43 4.37
C GLN A 156 16.64 -0.29 3.19
N SER A 157 16.13 -0.26 1.96
CA SER A 157 16.98 -0.13 0.77
C SER A 157 17.64 1.25 0.68
N VAL A 158 16.94 2.31 1.05
CA VAL A 158 17.51 3.68 1.13
C VAL A 158 18.65 3.71 2.12
N GLN A 159 18.46 3.17 3.31
CA GLN A 159 19.45 3.18 4.37
C GLN A 159 20.68 2.32 4.03
N SER A 160 20.47 1.16 3.42
CA SER A 160 21.56 0.27 3.02
C SER A 160 22.44 0.90 1.93
N HIS A 161 21.86 1.70 1.05
CA HIS A 161 22.61 2.34 -0.03
C HIS A 161 23.46 3.52 0.45
N GLN A 162 23.07 4.15 1.57
CA GLN A 162 23.80 5.28 2.16
C GLN A 162 24.96 4.87 3.07
N SER A 163 25.04 3.60 3.42
CA SER A 163 26.09 3.08 4.33
C SER A 163 27.39 2.69 3.59
#